data_1617369d2dbb335773b00293f7c0cb6e
#
_entry.id   1617369d2dbb335773b00293f7c0cb6e
#
_cell.length_a   1.000
_cell.length_b   1.000
_cell.length_c   1.000
_cell.angle_alpha   90.00
_cell.angle_beta   90.00
_cell.angle_gamma   90.00
#
_symmetry.space_group_name_H-M   'P 1'
#
loop_
_entity.id
_entity.type
_entity.pdbx_description
1 polymer ?
#
loop_
_entity_poly.entity_id
_entity_poly.type
_entity_poly.pdbx_seq_one_letter_code
_entity_poly.pdbx_strand_id
1 'polypeptide(L)'
;MAAEIVNPRTDSTDSTDSTDSTDSTDSTDSTDHAESTDGDGPDSPVDPVFALHRGGKMEVTATVPVRNADDLSLAYTPGVARVCTAIAEQPELVHDYTWKSQVVAVVTDGTAVLGLGDIGPEASLPVMEGKAILFKQFGGVDAVPIALATTDVDEIVDTVVRLAPSFGGVNLEDISAPRCFEIERKLQERLDIPVFHDDQHGTAVVTLAALRNATRLTGRALGELRAVISGAGAAGVAIAKILVEAGIGDVAVTDRKGVVHAGRQDLNAAKRELATYTNRAALTGTLEEALAGADVFIGVSGGTVPEEAVATMAKGCFIFAMANPTPEIHPEVAHRYAAVVATGRSDFPNQINNVLAFPGIFSGALQVRASRITEGMKIAAAEALAAVVDGELSADCVIPSPFDERVASAVSAAVAAAARAEGVARR
;
A
#
# COMPACT_ATOMS: atom_id res chain seq x y z
N MET A 1 25.37 26.58 -33.31
CA MET A 1 24.35 26.43 -34.34
C MET A 1 23.20 25.68 -33.67
N ALA A 2 22.19 26.39 -33.24
CA ALA A 2 20.98 25.82 -32.65
C ALA A 2 20.03 25.49 -33.81
N ALA A 3 19.47 24.31 -33.83
CA ALA A 3 18.40 23.92 -34.75
C ALA A 3 17.11 23.85 -33.94
N GLU A 4 16.25 24.83 -34.17
CA GLU A 4 14.83 24.84 -33.74
C GLU A 4 14.07 23.76 -34.53
N ILE A 5 13.32 22.95 -33.81
CA ILE A 5 12.32 22.06 -34.41
C ILE A 5 10.97 22.76 -34.29
N VAL A 6 10.47 23.26 -35.40
CA VAL A 6 9.15 23.84 -35.59
C VAL A 6 8.13 22.73 -35.84
N ASN A 7 7.04 22.77 -35.13
CA ASN A 7 5.87 21.88 -35.28
C ASN A 7 4.79 22.62 -36.13
N PRO A 8 4.32 22.09 -37.25
CA PRO A 8 3.23 22.74 -38.01
C PRO A 8 1.85 22.22 -37.53
N ARG A 9 1.05 23.11 -36.99
CA ARG A 9 -0.40 22.95 -36.93
C ARG A 9 -0.99 23.41 -38.28
N THR A 10 -1.82 22.61 -38.88
CA THR A 10 -2.70 23.03 -39.97
C THR A 10 -4.12 23.19 -39.47
N ASP A 11 -4.62 24.41 -39.54
CA ASP A 11 -6.03 24.78 -39.49
C ASP A 11 -6.76 24.29 -40.77
N SER A 12 -7.99 23.86 -40.60
CA SER A 12 -9.03 23.97 -41.63
C SER A 12 -10.40 24.17 -41.00
N THR A 13 -10.92 25.35 -41.23
CA THR A 13 -12.28 25.81 -41.06
C THR A 13 -13.18 25.31 -42.18
N ASP A 14 -14.45 25.01 -41.91
CA ASP A 14 -15.70 25.57 -42.52
C ASP A 14 -16.91 24.69 -42.12
N SER A 15 -17.84 25.17 -41.46
CA SER A 15 -19.07 25.96 -41.64
C SER A 15 -20.24 25.23 -42.34
N THR A 16 -21.36 25.39 -41.71
CA THR A 16 -22.79 25.63 -42.08
C THR A 16 -23.70 24.46 -41.73
N ASP A 17 -24.75 24.65 -41.10
CA ASP A 17 -25.85 25.56 -40.82
C ASP A 17 -27.17 24.76 -40.83
N SER A 18 -28.07 25.16 -39.97
CA SER A 18 -29.52 25.30 -40.06
C SER A 18 -30.47 24.22 -39.52
N THR A 19 -31.21 24.68 -38.52
CA THR A 19 -32.70 24.75 -38.35
C THR A 19 -33.43 23.41 -38.13
N ASP A 20 -34.39 23.31 -37.32
CA ASP A 20 -35.39 24.13 -36.57
C ASP A 20 -36.43 23.17 -35.92
N SER A 21 -37.04 23.64 -34.88
CA SER A 21 -38.43 23.62 -34.45
C SER A 21 -38.98 22.46 -33.59
N THR A 22 -39.38 22.89 -32.37
CA THR A 22 -40.67 22.76 -31.68
C THR A 22 -41.22 21.36 -31.35
N ASP A 23 -41.80 21.05 -30.23
CA ASP A 23 -42.69 21.74 -29.28
C ASP A 23 -43.05 20.79 -28.13
N SER A 24 -43.16 21.33 -26.92
CA SER A 24 -44.04 21.06 -25.77
C SER A 24 -44.48 19.62 -25.39
N THR A 25 -44.41 19.22 -24.14
CA THR A 25 -45.38 19.40 -23.04
C THR A 25 -44.96 18.73 -21.75
N ASP A 26 -44.97 19.50 -20.72
CA ASP A 26 -45.31 19.37 -19.30
C ASP A 26 -45.71 17.98 -18.76
N SER A 27 -44.99 17.51 -17.71
CA SER A 27 -45.60 16.92 -16.51
C SER A 27 -44.60 16.84 -15.35
N THR A 28 -44.95 17.51 -14.27
CA THR A 28 -44.36 17.50 -12.92
C THR A 28 -44.33 16.11 -12.33
N ASP A 29 -43.15 15.69 -11.82
CA ASP A 29 -43.11 14.90 -10.59
C ASP A 29 -41.77 15.15 -9.82
N SER A 30 -41.97 15.46 -8.56
CA SER A 30 -40.94 15.78 -7.59
C SER A 30 -40.29 14.52 -7.05
N THR A 31 -39.00 14.34 -7.30
CA THR A 31 -38.17 13.45 -6.50
C THR A 31 -36.88 14.18 -6.11
N ASP A 32 -36.63 14.20 -4.81
CA ASP A 32 -35.43 14.73 -4.19
C ASP A 32 -34.18 14.20 -4.88
N HIS A 33 -33.47 15.07 -5.55
CA HIS A 33 -32.12 14.82 -6.03
C HIS A 33 -31.13 15.26 -4.96
N ALA A 34 -30.41 14.26 -4.42
CA ALA A 34 -29.12 14.54 -3.80
C ALA A 34 -28.29 15.40 -4.77
N GLU A 35 -27.84 16.55 -4.31
CA GLU A 35 -26.93 17.42 -5.04
C GLU A 35 -25.69 16.61 -5.44
N SER A 36 -25.64 16.22 -6.72
CA SER A 36 -24.39 15.88 -7.38
C SER A 36 -23.57 17.16 -7.44
N THR A 37 -22.43 17.20 -6.83
CA THR A 37 -21.43 18.24 -7.05
C THR A 37 -21.05 18.21 -8.52
N ASP A 38 -21.72 19.01 -9.32
CA ASP A 38 -21.39 19.22 -10.72
C ASP A 38 -20.00 19.87 -10.86
N GLY A 39 -19.11 19.16 -11.54
CA GLY A 39 -18.32 19.75 -12.61
C GLY A 39 -17.01 20.39 -12.26
N ASP A 40 -16.06 19.66 -11.65
CA ASP A 40 -14.63 19.96 -11.86
C ASP A 40 -13.97 18.83 -12.70
N GLY A 41 -14.21 18.89 -13.99
CA GLY A 41 -13.51 18.04 -14.97
C GLY A 41 -12.08 18.53 -15.23
N PRO A 42 -11.27 17.77 -16.01
CA PRO A 42 -9.86 18.06 -16.29
C PRO A 42 -9.58 19.42 -16.95
N ASP A 43 -10.62 20.14 -17.40
CA ASP A 43 -10.53 21.46 -18.00
C ASP A 43 -10.88 22.61 -17.04
N SER A 44 -11.18 22.36 -15.77
CA SER A 44 -11.40 23.40 -14.78
C SER A 44 -10.07 24.11 -14.45
N PRO A 45 -9.95 25.42 -14.69
CA PRO A 45 -8.69 26.13 -14.43
C PRO A 45 -8.37 26.33 -12.94
N VAL A 46 -9.19 25.83 -12.03
CA VAL A 46 -9.15 26.14 -10.59
C VAL A 46 -8.97 24.90 -9.71
N ASP A 47 -9.12 23.66 -10.22
CA ASP A 47 -8.92 22.47 -9.39
C ASP A 47 -7.42 22.21 -9.13
N PRO A 48 -6.94 22.39 -7.88
CA PRO A 48 -5.54 22.22 -7.54
C PRO A 48 -5.06 20.77 -7.71
N VAL A 49 -5.96 19.78 -7.65
CA VAL A 49 -5.61 18.37 -7.83
C VAL A 49 -5.21 18.12 -9.28
N PHE A 50 -6.05 18.55 -10.25
CA PHE A 50 -5.72 18.40 -11.67
C PHE A 50 -4.50 19.24 -12.07
N ALA A 51 -4.36 20.43 -11.51
CA ALA A 51 -3.17 21.29 -11.74
C ALA A 51 -1.87 20.59 -11.31
N LEU A 52 -1.89 19.94 -10.14
CA LEU A 52 -0.73 19.20 -9.61
C LEU A 52 -0.36 17.99 -10.50
N HIS A 53 -1.33 17.33 -11.13
CA HIS A 53 -1.10 16.14 -11.94
C HIS A 53 -0.80 16.44 -13.41
N ARG A 54 -0.90 17.69 -13.86
CA ARG A 54 -0.68 18.06 -15.26
C ARG A 54 0.76 17.79 -15.70
N GLY A 55 0.92 16.87 -16.65
CA GLY A 55 2.24 16.46 -17.17
C GLY A 55 2.95 15.38 -16.35
N GLY A 56 2.25 14.79 -15.39
CA GLY A 56 2.79 13.80 -14.46
C GLY A 56 3.53 14.44 -13.27
N LYS A 57 3.87 13.64 -12.28
CA LYS A 57 4.52 14.06 -11.01
C LYS A 57 5.97 13.61 -10.91
N MET A 58 6.50 12.97 -11.95
CA MET A 58 7.82 12.37 -11.95
C MET A 58 8.62 12.80 -13.16
N GLU A 59 9.93 12.84 -13.00
CA GLU A 59 10.90 12.97 -14.09
C GLU A 59 12.10 12.06 -13.85
N VAL A 60 12.86 11.74 -14.92
CA VAL A 60 14.14 11.07 -14.83
C VAL A 60 15.24 12.10 -15.02
N THR A 61 16.04 12.31 -13.97
CA THR A 61 17.12 13.31 -13.96
C THR A 61 18.48 12.65 -13.96
N ALA A 62 19.37 13.12 -14.84
CA ALA A 62 20.75 12.65 -14.89
C ALA A 62 21.52 13.10 -13.62
N THR A 63 22.23 12.18 -13.00
CA THR A 63 23.07 12.45 -11.80
C THR A 63 24.48 12.91 -12.14
N VAL A 64 24.88 12.79 -13.41
CA VAL A 64 26.18 13.24 -13.92
C VAL A 64 26.00 14.14 -15.12
N PRO A 65 26.79 15.22 -15.26
CA PRO A 65 26.70 16.10 -16.39
C PRO A 65 27.43 15.49 -17.61
N VAL A 66 26.93 15.77 -18.82
CA VAL A 66 27.62 15.49 -20.09
C VAL A 66 27.71 16.82 -20.87
N ARG A 67 28.83 17.56 -20.73
CA ARG A 67 29.00 18.92 -21.25
C ARG A 67 30.01 19.02 -22.38
N ASN A 68 30.84 18.00 -22.56
CA ASN A 68 31.92 17.97 -23.53
C ASN A 68 32.22 16.54 -24.00
N ALA A 69 33.17 16.39 -24.94
CA ALA A 69 33.55 15.09 -25.48
C ALA A 69 34.19 14.16 -24.47
N ASP A 70 34.90 14.71 -23.47
CA ASP A 70 35.52 13.92 -22.41
C ASP A 70 34.48 13.36 -21.49
N ASP A 71 33.49 14.18 -21.02
CA ASP A 71 32.35 13.70 -20.24
C ASP A 71 31.57 12.60 -21.00
N LEU A 72 31.32 12.81 -22.31
CA LEU A 72 30.64 11.83 -23.16
C LEU A 72 31.43 10.52 -23.27
N SER A 73 32.75 10.61 -23.41
CA SER A 73 33.63 9.44 -23.49
C SER A 73 33.65 8.62 -22.21
N LEU A 74 33.54 9.26 -21.06
CA LEU A 74 33.47 8.59 -19.74
C LEU A 74 32.08 8.00 -19.50
N ALA A 75 31.03 8.78 -19.76
CA ALA A 75 29.65 8.38 -19.41
C ALA A 75 29.04 7.37 -20.42
N TYR A 76 29.53 7.38 -21.67
CA TYR A 76 29.00 6.53 -22.72
C TYR A 76 30.15 5.86 -23.50
N THR A 77 30.29 6.11 -24.83
CA THR A 77 31.27 5.44 -25.70
C THR A 77 32.55 6.24 -25.79
N PRO A 78 33.73 5.63 -25.58
CA PRO A 78 34.03 4.20 -25.36
C PRO A 78 34.09 3.76 -23.90
N GLY A 79 34.07 4.66 -22.94
CA GLY A 79 34.36 4.37 -21.51
C GLY A 79 33.42 3.35 -20.89
N VAL A 80 32.11 3.41 -21.19
CA VAL A 80 31.08 2.51 -20.62
C VAL A 80 31.36 1.02 -20.92
N ALA A 81 32.04 0.70 -22.05
CA ALA A 81 32.37 -0.68 -22.41
C ALA A 81 33.17 -1.40 -21.31
N ARG A 82 34.06 -0.67 -20.62
CA ARG A 82 34.88 -1.23 -19.53
C ARG A 82 34.00 -1.65 -18.33
N VAL A 83 32.97 -0.85 -18.02
CA VAL A 83 32.01 -1.15 -16.95
C VAL A 83 31.14 -2.35 -17.33
N CYS A 84 30.66 -2.39 -18.60
CA CYS A 84 29.88 -3.54 -19.10
C CYS A 84 30.69 -4.84 -19.02
N THR A 85 31.97 -4.82 -19.43
CA THR A 85 32.87 -5.99 -19.35
C THR A 85 33.04 -6.43 -17.90
N ALA A 86 33.31 -5.50 -16.99
CA ALA A 86 33.48 -5.82 -15.57
C ALA A 86 32.22 -6.47 -14.97
N ILE A 87 31.01 -5.96 -15.30
CA ILE A 87 29.73 -6.55 -14.85
C ILE A 87 29.52 -7.93 -15.49
N ALA A 88 29.88 -8.12 -16.76
CA ALA A 88 29.77 -9.43 -17.41
C ALA A 88 30.68 -10.50 -16.77
N GLU A 89 31.84 -10.11 -16.31
CA GLU A 89 32.80 -10.97 -15.61
C GLU A 89 32.41 -11.20 -14.13
N GLN A 90 31.84 -10.18 -13.48
CA GLN A 90 31.43 -10.19 -12.07
C GLN A 90 30.03 -9.56 -11.95
N PRO A 91 28.94 -10.35 -12.09
CA PRO A 91 27.55 -9.83 -12.17
C PRO A 91 27.10 -9.02 -10.95
N GLU A 92 27.65 -9.26 -9.77
CA GLU A 92 27.35 -8.51 -8.55
C GLU A 92 27.73 -7.02 -8.65
N LEU A 93 28.69 -6.65 -9.51
CA LEU A 93 29.09 -5.27 -9.76
C LEU A 93 27.97 -4.41 -10.38
N VAL A 94 26.92 -5.02 -10.90
CA VAL A 94 25.73 -4.29 -11.36
C VAL A 94 25.14 -3.40 -10.27
N HIS A 95 25.24 -3.85 -9.01
CA HIS A 95 24.74 -3.10 -7.85
C HIS A 95 25.59 -1.87 -7.49
N ASP A 96 26.86 -1.86 -7.87
CA ASP A 96 27.80 -0.78 -7.55
C ASP A 96 27.91 0.23 -8.70
N TYR A 97 27.69 -0.19 -9.94
CA TYR A 97 27.88 0.63 -11.15
C TYR A 97 26.61 0.99 -11.89
N THR A 98 25.43 0.62 -11.38
CA THR A 98 24.14 1.03 -11.93
C THR A 98 23.19 1.47 -10.83
N TRP A 99 22.08 2.08 -11.19
CA TRP A 99 21.06 2.49 -10.24
C TRP A 99 20.20 1.34 -9.70
N LYS A 100 20.42 0.09 -10.20
CA LYS A 100 19.67 -1.10 -9.80
C LYS A 100 19.52 -1.26 -8.28
N SER A 101 20.56 -0.95 -7.51
CA SER A 101 20.54 -1.08 -6.05
C SER A 101 19.63 -0.08 -5.33
N GLN A 102 19.11 0.92 -6.03
CA GLN A 102 18.34 2.03 -5.43
C GLN A 102 16.95 2.17 -6.04
N VAL A 103 16.56 1.31 -6.99
CA VAL A 103 15.30 1.47 -7.73
C VAL A 103 14.38 0.26 -7.53
N VAL A 104 13.09 0.56 -7.31
CA VAL A 104 12.00 -0.41 -7.14
C VAL A 104 11.01 -0.30 -8.29
N ALA A 105 10.55 -1.43 -8.83
CA ALA A 105 9.40 -1.45 -9.72
C ALA A 105 8.11 -1.39 -8.89
N VAL A 106 7.24 -0.41 -9.15
CA VAL A 106 5.88 -0.35 -8.59
C VAL A 106 4.93 -0.94 -9.63
N VAL A 107 4.53 -2.18 -9.43
CA VAL A 107 3.79 -2.99 -10.40
C VAL A 107 2.32 -3.05 -10.03
N THR A 108 1.45 -2.75 -10.99
CA THR A 108 -0.01 -2.82 -10.82
C THR A 108 -0.69 -3.36 -12.08
N ASP A 109 -1.90 -3.89 -11.93
CA ASP A 109 -2.86 -4.12 -13.00
C ASP A 109 -4.11 -3.21 -12.88
N GLY A 110 -4.14 -2.35 -11.84
CA GLY A 110 -5.22 -1.40 -11.61
C GLY A 110 -6.55 -2.00 -11.19
N THR A 111 -6.57 -3.24 -10.67
CA THR A 111 -7.82 -3.96 -10.33
C THR A 111 -8.32 -3.79 -8.91
N ALA A 112 -7.58 -3.08 -8.05
CA ALA A 112 -7.97 -2.84 -6.65
C ALA A 112 -7.56 -1.45 -6.16
N VAL A 113 -7.71 -0.44 -6.99
CA VAL A 113 -7.35 0.94 -6.65
C VAL A 113 -8.23 1.45 -5.53
N LEU A 114 -7.61 1.97 -4.48
CA LEU A 114 -8.25 2.33 -3.23
C LEU A 114 -9.50 3.21 -3.41
N GLY A 115 -10.65 2.72 -2.96
CA GLY A 115 -11.94 3.42 -3.05
C GLY A 115 -12.60 3.42 -4.44
N LEU A 116 -11.85 3.07 -5.51
CA LEU A 116 -12.33 3.09 -6.89
C LEU A 116 -12.54 1.69 -7.46
N GLY A 117 -11.83 0.68 -6.94
CA GLY A 117 -11.92 -0.71 -7.40
C GLY A 117 -11.13 -0.95 -8.68
N ASP A 118 -11.73 -1.68 -9.62
CA ASP A 118 -11.11 -2.03 -10.91
C ASP A 118 -11.32 -0.88 -11.90
N ILE A 119 -10.28 -0.06 -12.10
CA ILE A 119 -10.27 1.08 -13.03
C ILE A 119 -9.28 0.89 -14.17
N GLY A 120 -8.53 -0.21 -14.17
CA GLY A 120 -7.54 -0.55 -15.18
C GLY A 120 -6.18 0.14 -15.02
N PRO A 121 -5.19 -0.30 -15.82
CA PRO A 121 -3.80 0.09 -15.65
C PRO A 121 -3.53 1.57 -15.92
N GLU A 122 -4.10 2.16 -16.96
CA GLU A 122 -3.85 3.57 -17.31
C GLU A 122 -4.42 4.52 -16.24
N ALA A 123 -5.64 4.26 -15.77
CA ALA A 123 -6.28 5.10 -14.77
C ALA A 123 -5.64 4.98 -13.38
N SER A 124 -4.87 3.92 -13.11
CA SER A 124 -4.10 3.74 -11.88
C SER A 124 -2.79 4.53 -11.85
N LEU A 125 -2.27 4.97 -13.01
CA LEU A 125 -0.96 5.65 -13.08
C LEU A 125 -0.80 6.85 -12.13
N PRO A 126 -1.79 7.73 -11.94
CA PRO A 126 -1.65 8.82 -10.98
C PRO A 126 -1.39 8.34 -9.53
N VAL A 127 -1.96 7.21 -9.14
CA VAL A 127 -1.70 6.59 -7.82
C VAL A 127 -0.29 6.01 -7.78
N MET A 128 0.14 5.31 -8.84
CA MET A 128 1.48 4.71 -8.94
C MET A 128 2.60 5.76 -8.94
N GLU A 129 2.39 6.89 -9.61
CA GLU A 129 3.30 8.04 -9.51
C GLU A 129 3.34 8.60 -8.08
N GLY A 130 2.17 8.70 -7.43
CA GLY A 130 2.09 9.06 -6.02
C GLY A 130 2.92 8.12 -5.15
N LYS A 131 2.77 6.80 -5.33
CA LYS A 131 3.57 5.78 -4.63
C LYS A 131 5.06 5.99 -4.84
N ALA A 132 5.48 6.25 -6.08
CA ALA A 132 6.90 6.49 -6.40
C ALA A 132 7.46 7.75 -5.72
N ILE A 133 6.67 8.83 -5.63
CA ILE A 133 7.04 10.04 -4.87
C ILE A 133 7.25 9.70 -3.39
N LEU A 134 6.34 8.91 -2.79
CA LEU A 134 6.44 8.54 -1.39
C LEU A 134 7.69 7.68 -1.12
N PHE A 135 8.02 6.73 -2.02
CA PHE A 135 9.30 6.00 -1.97
C PHE A 135 10.51 6.93 -1.93
N LYS A 136 10.51 7.94 -2.83
CA LYS A 136 11.63 8.88 -2.92
C LYS A 136 11.73 9.78 -1.71
N GLN A 137 10.63 10.44 -1.34
CA GLN A 137 10.64 11.46 -0.31
C GLN A 137 10.85 10.89 1.10
N PHE A 138 10.23 9.76 1.41
CA PHE A 138 10.31 9.17 2.75
C PHE A 138 11.37 8.08 2.88
N GLY A 139 11.70 7.36 1.82
CA GLY A 139 12.67 6.25 1.86
C GLY A 139 14.01 6.52 1.17
N GLY A 140 14.13 7.60 0.41
CA GLY A 140 15.30 7.87 -0.43
C GLY A 140 15.44 6.86 -1.59
N VAL A 141 14.42 6.04 -1.86
CA VAL A 141 14.40 4.98 -2.87
C VAL A 141 13.78 5.51 -4.15
N ASP A 142 14.43 5.29 -5.28
CA ASP A 142 13.84 5.56 -6.58
C ASP A 142 12.80 4.49 -6.92
N ALA A 143 11.69 4.86 -7.56
CA ALA A 143 10.65 3.93 -7.92
C ALA A 143 10.09 4.24 -9.30
N VAL A 144 9.79 3.20 -10.08
CA VAL A 144 9.27 3.32 -11.44
C VAL A 144 7.91 2.63 -11.53
N PRO A 145 6.84 3.37 -11.85
CA PRO A 145 5.52 2.80 -12.14
C PRO A 145 5.55 1.87 -13.34
N ILE A 146 4.98 0.67 -13.19
CA ILE A 146 4.83 -0.34 -14.23
C ILE A 146 3.37 -0.81 -14.21
N ALA A 147 2.52 -0.19 -15.00
CA ALA A 147 1.13 -0.58 -15.18
C ALA A 147 1.01 -1.64 -16.29
N LEU A 148 0.41 -2.78 -15.99
CA LEU A 148 0.33 -3.93 -16.90
C LEU A 148 -1.07 -4.09 -17.47
N ALA A 149 -1.20 -4.15 -18.78
CA ALA A 149 -2.46 -4.36 -19.50
C ALA A 149 -2.86 -5.84 -19.53
N THR A 150 -2.75 -6.53 -18.39
CA THR A 150 -3.19 -7.91 -18.20
C THR A 150 -3.55 -8.17 -16.76
N THR A 151 -4.51 -9.06 -16.55
CA THR A 151 -4.91 -9.58 -15.23
C THR A 151 -4.56 -11.06 -15.05
N ASP A 152 -3.92 -11.65 -16.04
CA ASP A 152 -3.46 -13.04 -15.94
C ASP A 152 -2.24 -13.16 -15.02
N VAL A 153 -2.33 -14.08 -14.07
CA VAL A 153 -1.30 -14.28 -13.04
C VAL A 153 0.06 -14.64 -13.65
N ASP A 154 0.07 -15.54 -14.62
CA ASP A 154 1.32 -16.04 -15.19
C ASP A 154 1.95 -15.00 -16.13
N GLU A 155 1.16 -14.23 -16.86
CA GLU A 155 1.64 -13.11 -17.68
C GLU A 155 2.26 -12.01 -16.81
N ILE A 156 1.60 -11.63 -15.71
CA ILE A 156 2.14 -10.65 -14.75
C ILE A 156 3.48 -11.15 -14.19
N VAL A 157 3.50 -12.38 -13.68
CA VAL A 157 4.71 -12.97 -13.07
C VAL A 157 5.85 -13.06 -14.10
N ASP A 158 5.58 -13.56 -15.30
CA ASP A 158 6.58 -13.67 -16.36
C ASP A 158 7.13 -12.31 -16.79
N THR A 159 6.26 -11.30 -16.88
CA THR A 159 6.68 -9.93 -17.21
C THR A 159 7.59 -9.36 -16.14
N VAL A 160 7.21 -9.45 -14.88
CA VAL A 160 8.02 -8.93 -13.76
C VAL A 160 9.36 -9.66 -13.67
N VAL A 161 9.40 -10.98 -13.86
CA VAL A 161 10.66 -11.75 -13.88
C VAL A 161 11.59 -11.27 -14.99
N ARG A 162 11.07 -10.94 -16.18
CA ARG A 162 11.88 -10.39 -17.29
C ARG A 162 12.39 -8.98 -17.04
N LEU A 163 11.64 -8.18 -16.25
CA LEU A 163 12.05 -6.81 -15.87
C LEU A 163 13.03 -6.76 -14.68
N ALA A 164 13.06 -7.81 -13.85
CA ALA A 164 13.84 -7.86 -12.61
C ALA A 164 15.35 -7.54 -12.75
N PRO A 165 16.04 -7.80 -13.88
CA PRO A 165 17.43 -7.38 -14.04
C PRO A 165 17.66 -5.88 -13.82
N SER A 166 16.67 -5.03 -14.08
CA SER A 166 16.77 -3.58 -13.94
C SER A 166 16.48 -3.04 -12.54
N PHE A 167 15.91 -3.86 -11.64
CA PHE A 167 15.39 -3.41 -10.36
C PHE A 167 16.06 -4.09 -9.17
N GLY A 168 16.18 -3.37 -8.06
CA GLY A 168 16.64 -3.89 -6.78
C GLY A 168 15.52 -4.53 -5.94
N GLY A 169 14.27 -4.23 -6.26
CA GLY A 169 13.09 -4.80 -5.59
C GLY A 169 11.81 -4.56 -6.40
N VAL A 170 10.73 -5.20 -5.99
CA VAL A 170 9.41 -5.13 -6.61
C VAL A 170 8.37 -4.84 -5.53
N ASN A 171 7.67 -3.72 -5.68
CA ASN A 171 6.45 -3.42 -4.94
C ASN A 171 5.24 -3.74 -5.80
N LEU A 172 4.39 -4.65 -5.34
CA LEU A 172 3.08 -4.90 -5.94
C LEU A 172 2.08 -3.94 -5.31
N GLU A 173 1.24 -3.33 -6.13
CA GLU A 173 0.29 -2.29 -5.70
C GLU A 173 -1.05 -2.46 -6.39
N ASP A 174 -2.16 -2.28 -5.66
CA ASP A 174 -3.51 -2.22 -6.20
C ASP A 174 -3.92 -3.43 -7.06
N ILE A 175 -3.40 -4.62 -6.73
CA ILE A 175 -3.75 -5.89 -7.36
C ILE A 175 -4.79 -6.63 -6.51
N SER A 176 -5.94 -6.98 -7.11
CA SER A 176 -7.06 -7.54 -6.36
C SER A 176 -6.79 -8.94 -5.81
N ALA A 177 -7.30 -9.18 -4.58
CA ALA A 177 -7.35 -10.52 -4.01
C ALA A 177 -8.44 -11.38 -4.74
N PRO A 178 -8.22 -12.69 -4.93
CA PRO A 178 -7.12 -13.49 -4.37
C PRO A 178 -5.86 -13.56 -5.24
N ARG A 179 -5.84 -12.96 -6.46
CA ARG A 179 -4.72 -13.05 -7.41
C ARG A 179 -3.42 -12.50 -6.84
N CYS A 180 -3.48 -11.40 -6.07
CA CYS A 180 -2.31 -10.78 -5.46
C CYS A 180 -1.49 -11.77 -4.61
N PHE A 181 -2.12 -12.68 -3.89
CA PHE A 181 -1.42 -13.69 -3.07
C PHE A 181 -0.62 -14.66 -3.94
N GLU A 182 -1.20 -15.11 -5.05
CA GLU A 182 -0.54 -16.04 -5.96
C GLU A 182 0.60 -15.37 -6.73
N ILE A 183 0.38 -14.15 -7.20
CA ILE A 183 1.39 -13.36 -7.91
C ILE A 183 2.60 -13.13 -7.02
N GLU A 184 2.38 -12.63 -5.79
CA GLU A 184 3.47 -12.38 -4.84
C GLU A 184 4.25 -13.66 -4.54
N ARG A 185 3.58 -14.76 -4.20
CA ARG A 185 4.22 -16.04 -3.92
C ARG A 185 5.06 -16.54 -5.09
N LYS A 186 4.50 -16.54 -6.33
CA LYS A 186 5.23 -16.98 -7.52
C LYS A 186 6.45 -16.10 -7.82
N LEU A 187 6.36 -14.79 -7.59
CA LEU A 187 7.49 -13.88 -7.74
C LEU A 187 8.56 -14.13 -6.68
N GLN A 188 8.18 -14.32 -5.42
CA GLN A 188 9.11 -14.63 -4.33
C GLN A 188 9.84 -15.97 -4.55
N GLU A 189 9.21 -16.94 -5.22
CA GLU A 189 9.83 -18.22 -5.59
C GLU A 189 10.81 -18.11 -6.77
N ARG A 190 10.59 -17.14 -7.68
CA ARG A 190 11.34 -17.00 -8.93
C ARG A 190 12.41 -15.91 -8.90
N LEU A 191 12.31 -14.98 -7.96
CA LEU A 191 13.22 -13.84 -7.85
C LEU A 191 14.05 -13.93 -6.56
N ASP A 192 15.26 -13.42 -6.64
CA ASP A 192 16.19 -13.31 -5.52
C ASP A 192 16.39 -11.84 -5.08
N ILE A 193 15.40 -11.00 -5.35
CA ILE A 193 15.26 -9.61 -4.89
C ILE A 193 13.99 -9.46 -4.06
N PRO A 194 13.90 -8.43 -3.18
CA PRO A 194 12.69 -8.16 -2.42
C PRO A 194 11.44 -8.05 -3.28
N VAL A 195 10.41 -8.82 -2.96
CA VAL A 195 9.05 -8.71 -3.51
C VAL A 195 8.10 -8.50 -2.34
N PHE A 196 7.26 -7.46 -2.42
CA PHE A 196 6.40 -7.03 -1.33
C PHE A 196 5.12 -6.43 -1.90
N HIS A 197 3.96 -6.88 -1.41
CA HIS A 197 2.67 -6.31 -1.76
C HIS A 197 2.25 -5.35 -0.66
N ASP A 198 2.25 -4.06 -0.94
CA ASP A 198 2.07 -3.03 0.10
C ASP A 198 0.68 -3.07 0.74
N ASP A 199 -0.39 -3.26 -0.05
CA ASP A 199 -1.76 -3.37 0.48
C ASP A 199 -1.94 -4.53 1.46
N GLN A 200 -1.11 -5.56 1.36
CA GLN A 200 -1.06 -6.65 2.33
C GLN A 200 -0.20 -6.26 3.52
N HIS A 201 1.07 -6.09 3.28
CA HIS A 201 2.10 -6.11 4.32
C HIS A 201 2.37 -4.74 4.92
N GLY A 202 2.29 -3.65 4.14
CA GLY A 202 2.43 -2.29 4.66
C GLY A 202 1.34 -1.99 5.70
N THR A 203 0.10 -2.25 5.34
CA THR A 203 -1.05 -2.10 6.25
C THR A 203 -0.92 -2.98 7.49
N ALA A 204 -0.46 -4.24 7.33
CA ALA A 204 -0.26 -5.17 8.45
C ALA A 204 0.83 -4.68 9.44
N VAL A 205 1.96 -4.19 8.94
CA VAL A 205 3.06 -3.66 9.76
C VAL A 205 2.60 -2.46 10.58
N VAL A 206 1.92 -1.49 9.96
CA VAL A 206 1.46 -0.27 10.65
C VAL A 206 0.38 -0.61 11.69
N THR A 207 -0.52 -1.54 11.36
CA THR A 207 -1.54 -2.03 12.30
C THR A 207 -0.91 -2.70 13.53
N LEU A 208 0.08 -3.55 13.34
CA LEU A 208 0.82 -4.18 14.45
C LEU A 208 1.52 -3.13 15.32
N ALA A 209 2.16 -2.14 14.71
CA ALA A 209 2.84 -1.06 15.44
C ALA A 209 1.86 -0.27 16.32
N ALA A 210 0.71 0.13 15.78
CA ALA A 210 -0.34 0.82 16.53
C ALA A 210 -0.88 -0.06 17.67
N LEU A 211 -1.10 -1.35 17.43
CA LEU A 211 -1.60 -2.29 18.44
C LEU A 211 -0.56 -2.51 19.56
N ARG A 212 0.72 -2.63 19.25
CA ARG A 212 1.81 -2.70 20.25
C ARG A 212 1.75 -1.50 21.20
N ASN A 213 1.61 -0.30 20.67
CA ASN A 213 1.54 0.91 21.47
C ASN A 213 0.22 1.02 22.26
N ALA A 214 -0.91 0.62 21.68
CA ALA A 214 -2.18 0.54 22.40
C ALA A 214 -2.11 -0.43 23.61
N THR A 215 -1.46 -1.58 23.43
CA THR A 215 -1.23 -2.53 24.54
C THR A 215 -0.30 -1.97 25.61
N ARG A 216 0.80 -1.31 25.22
CA ARG A 216 1.73 -0.66 26.16
C ARG A 216 1.05 0.46 26.96
N LEU A 217 0.28 1.31 26.30
CA LEU A 217 -0.45 2.42 26.91
C LEU A 217 -1.44 1.94 27.98
N THR A 218 -2.13 0.82 27.71
CA THR A 218 -3.18 0.29 28.59
C THR A 218 -2.69 -0.78 29.57
N GLY A 219 -1.42 -1.20 29.48
CA GLY A 219 -0.84 -2.24 30.32
C GLY A 219 -1.41 -3.65 30.04
N ARG A 220 -2.02 -3.87 28.86
CA ARG A 220 -2.59 -5.16 28.46
C ARG A 220 -1.57 -6.01 27.72
N ALA A 221 -1.58 -7.32 27.94
CA ALA A 221 -0.72 -8.24 27.20
C ALA A 221 -1.34 -8.59 25.84
N LEU A 222 -0.56 -8.54 24.74
CA LEU A 222 -1.03 -8.89 23.40
C LEU A 222 -1.62 -10.32 23.37
N GLY A 223 -0.99 -11.27 24.06
CA GLY A 223 -1.43 -12.66 24.12
C GLY A 223 -2.78 -12.90 24.83
N GLU A 224 -3.35 -11.88 25.49
CA GLU A 224 -4.66 -11.96 26.13
C GLU A 224 -5.78 -11.37 25.26
N LEU A 225 -5.42 -10.70 24.16
CA LEU A 225 -6.37 -9.99 23.30
C LEU A 225 -7.02 -10.91 22.29
N ARG A 226 -8.31 -10.69 22.05
CA ARG A 226 -9.06 -11.25 20.94
C ARG A 226 -9.38 -10.13 19.94
N ALA A 227 -8.85 -10.24 18.73
CA ALA A 227 -9.13 -9.31 17.63
C ALA A 227 -10.22 -9.86 16.70
N VAL A 228 -11.05 -8.95 16.21
CA VAL A 228 -12.00 -9.21 15.11
C VAL A 228 -11.63 -8.31 13.93
N ILE A 229 -11.36 -8.92 12.78
CA ILE A 229 -11.00 -8.23 11.54
C ILE A 229 -12.19 -8.27 10.61
N SER A 230 -12.70 -7.10 10.22
CA SER A 230 -13.73 -6.94 9.19
C SER A 230 -13.05 -6.81 7.82
N GLY A 231 -13.09 -7.89 7.04
CA GLY A 231 -12.48 -7.98 5.71
C GLY A 231 -11.45 -9.10 5.60
N ALA A 232 -11.73 -10.07 4.72
CA ALA A 232 -10.84 -11.19 4.39
C ALA A 232 -10.21 -11.01 2.98
N GLY A 233 -9.86 -9.78 2.65
CA GLY A 233 -9.11 -9.39 1.46
C GLY A 233 -7.61 -9.33 1.71
N ALA A 234 -6.87 -8.63 0.84
CA ALA A 234 -5.41 -8.50 0.89
C ALA A 234 -4.92 -8.06 2.28
N ALA A 235 -5.38 -6.91 2.78
CA ALA A 235 -4.99 -6.37 4.07
C ALA A 235 -5.40 -7.29 5.24
N GLY A 236 -6.66 -7.73 5.27
CA GLY A 236 -7.17 -8.51 6.42
C GLY A 236 -6.46 -9.84 6.63
N VAL A 237 -6.12 -10.56 5.54
CA VAL A 237 -5.34 -11.80 5.61
C VAL A 237 -3.94 -11.54 6.14
N ALA A 238 -3.27 -10.49 5.65
CA ALA A 238 -1.92 -10.14 6.07
C ALA A 238 -1.87 -9.64 7.53
N ILE A 239 -2.86 -8.83 7.94
CA ILE A 239 -2.99 -8.40 9.35
C ILE A 239 -3.19 -9.61 10.26
N ALA A 240 -4.11 -10.52 9.91
CA ALA A 240 -4.33 -11.72 10.72
C ALA A 240 -3.04 -12.54 10.90
N LYS A 241 -2.28 -12.71 9.81
CA LYS A 241 -1.03 -13.46 9.83
C LYS A 241 0.01 -12.79 10.75
N ILE A 242 0.29 -11.51 10.55
CA ILE A 242 1.31 -10.82 11.36
C ILE A 242 0.92 -10.74 12.84
N LEU A 243 -0.36 -10.58 13.17
CA LEU A 243 -0.84 -10.57 14.55
C LEU A 243 -0.67 -11.93 15.24
N VAL A 244 -0.98 -13.03 14.53
CA VAL A 244 -0.77 -14.38 15.04
C VAL A 244 0.70 -14.66 15.27
N GLU A 245 1.58 -14.28 14.34
CA GLU A 245 3.03 -14.42 14.49
C GLU A 245 3.60 -13.54 15.61
N ALA A 246 3.02 -12.34 15.82
CA ALA A 246 3.36 -11.46 16.93
C ALA A 246 2.85 -11.97 18.31
N GLY A 247 2.06 -13.04 18.35
CA GLY A 247 1.61 -13.70 19.56
C GLY A 247 0.31 -13.15 20.15
N ILE A 248 -0.61 -12.64 19.33
CA ILE A 248 -1.96 -12.28 19.81
C ILE A 248 -2.72 -13.51 20.31
N GLY A 249 -3.61 -13.31 21.30
CA GLY A 249 -4.37 -14.41 21.90
C GLY A 249 -5.26 -15.16 20.91
N ASP A 250 -6.13 -14.45 20.19
CA ASP A 250 -6.95 -15.00 19.10
C ASP A 250 -7.30 -13.93 18.07
N VAL A 251 -7.54 -14.36 16.83
CA VAL A 251 -7.99 -13.51 15.72
C VAL A 251 -9.17 -14.19 15.05
N ALA A 252 -10.30 -13.51 14.94
CA ALA A 252 -11.41 -13.90 14.09
C ALA A 252 -11.47 -12.94 12.89
N VAL A 253 -11.58 -13.48 11.67
CA VAL A 253 -11.70 -12.68 10.45
C VAL A 253 -13.09 -12.89 9.85
N THR A 254 -13.73 -11.83 9.38
CA THR A 254 -15.04 -11.90 8.75
C THR A 254 -14.97 -11.49 7.28
N ASP A 255 -15.85 -12.05 6.48
CA ASP A 255 -16.13 -11.59 5.12
C ASP A 255 -17.64 -11.31 4.97
N ARG A 256 -18.10 -11.01 3.76
CA ARG A 256 -19.53 -10.71 3.48
C ARG A 256 -20.52 -11.81 3.93
N LYS A 257 -20.03 -13.01 4.21
CA LYS A 257 -20.84 -14.16 4.65
C LYS A 257 -20.68 -14.47 6.13
N GLY A 258 -19.96 -13.64 6.87
CA GLY A 258 -19.70 -13.80 8.30
C GLY A 258 -18.30 -14.33 8.62
N VAL A 259 -18.14 -14.90 9.79
CA VAL A 259 -16.85 -15.38 10.31
C VAL A 259 -16.25 -16.46 9.40
N VAL A 260 -14.95 -16.30 9.10
CA VAL A 260 -14.16 -17.32 8.38
C VAL A 260 -13.78 -18.42 9.38
N HIS A 261 -14.20 -19.65 9.09
CA HIS A 261 -13.91 -20.83 9.92
C HIS A 261 -13.83 -22.10 9.10
N ALA A 262 -13.16 -23.12 9.60
CA ALA A 262 -12.87 -24.36 8.86
C ALA A 262 -14.12 -25.13 8.37
N GLY A 263 -15.28 -24.92 8.99
CA GLY A 263 -16.55 -25.54 8.61
C GLY A 263 -17.22 -24.95 7.35
N ARG A 264 -16.75 -23.80 6.83
CA ARG A 264 -17.31 -23.14 5.65
C ARG A 264 -16.82 -23.83 4.37
N GLN A 265 -17.74 -24.12 3.45
CA GLN A 265 -17.46 -24.81 2.17
C GLN A 265 -17.18 -23.82 1.00
N ASP A 266 -17.46 -22.54 1.18
CA ASP A 266 -17.39 -21.52 0.16
C ASP A 266 -16.05 -20.73 0.17
N LEU A 267 -15.08 -21.16 0.96
CA LEU A 267 -13.79 -20.47 1.10
C LEU A 267 -12.89 -20.71 -0.12
N ASN A 268 -12.24 -19.65 -0.59
CA ASN A 268 -11.10 -19.77 -1.52
C ASN A 268 -9.84 -20.29 -0.80
N ALA A 269 -8.76 -20.53 -1.54
CA ALA A 269 -7.54 -21.11 -0.99
C ALA A 269 -6.95 -20.29 0.19
N ALA A 270 -6.83 -18.97 0.01
CA ALA A 270 -6.29 -18.09 1.05
C ALA A 270 -7.15 -18.08 2.32
N LYS A 271 -8.48 -18.06 2.20
CA LYS A 271 -9.37 -18.11 3.35
C LYS A 271 -9.40 -19.50 4.02
N ARG A 272 -9.20 -20.57 3.26
CA ARG A 272 -9.03 -21.91 3.84
C ARG A 272 -7.75 -21.99 4.68
N GLU A 273 -6.65 -21.46 4.16
CA GLU A 273 -5.40 -21.37 4.89
C GLU A 273 -5.57 -20.50 6.14
N LEU A 274 -6.17 -19.31 6.01
CA LEU A 274 -6.48 -18.41 7.12
C LEU A 274 -7.23 -19.14 8.27
N ALA A 275 -8.24 -19.93 7.93
CA ALA A 275 -9.04 -20.69 8.89
C ALA A 275 -8.25 -21.79 9.64
N THR A 276 -7.03 -22.13 9.22
CA THR A 276 -6.19 -23.12 9.92
C THR A 276 -5.46 -22.57 11.14
N TYR A 277 -5.21 -21.26 11.18
CA TYR A 277 -4.42 -20.64 12.24
C TYR A 277 -5.13 -19.49 12.98
N THR A 278 -6.36 -19.14 12.57
CA THR A 278 -7.21 -18.13 13.20
C THR A 278 -8.44 -18.76 13.87
N ASN A 279 -9.20 -17.93 14.59
CA ASN A 279 -10.49 -18.30 15.19
C ASN A 279 -10.42 -19.53 16.10
N ARG A 280 -9.50 -19.49 17.08
CA ARG A 280 -9.35 -20.58 18.08
C ARG A 280 -10.60 -20.75 18.94
N ALA A 281 -11.36 -19.66 19.14
CA ALA A 281 -12.64 -19.70 19.85
C ALA A 281 -13.79 -20.38 19.06
N ALA A 282 -13.52 -20.81 17.83
CA ALA A 282 -14.49 -21.43 16.93
C ALA A 282 -15.80 -20.61 16.74
N LEU A 283 -15.65 -19.28 16.66
CA LEU A 283 -16.77 -18.38 16.41
C LEU A 283 -17.38 -18.67 15.03
N THR A 284 -18.68 -18.48 14.95
CA THR A 284 -19.47 -18.56 13.71
C THR A 284 -20.41 -17.35 13.67
N GLY A 285 -21.20 -17.18 12.58
CA GLY A 285 -22.19 -16.11 12.52
C GLY A 285 -21.67 -14.83 11.90
N THR A 286 -22.25 -13.70 12.25
CA THR A 286 -22.00 -12.39 11.64
C THR A 286 -20.82 -11.65 12.26
N LEU A 287 -20.45 -10.49 11.68
CA LEU A 287 -19.46 -9.59 12.26
C LEU A 287 -19.91 -9.08 13.63
N GLU A 288 -21.18 -8.68 13.75
CA GLU A 288 -21.76 -8.12 14.97
C GLU A 288 -21.72 -9.15 16.11
N GLU A 289 -22.03 -10.41 15.82
CA GLU A 289 -21.95 -11.50 16.80
C GLU A 289 -20.50 -11.75 17.24
N ALA A 290 -19.54 -11.66 16.31
CA ALA A 290 -18.12 -11.85 16.62
C ALA A 290 -17.55 -10.72 17.50
N LEU A 291 -18.09 -9.49 17.38
CA LEU A 291 -17.65 -8.34 18.16
C LEU A 291 -18.00 -8.47 19.66
N ALA A 292 -18.96 -9.29 20.04
CA ALA A 292 -19.34 -9.45 21.45
C ALA A 292 -18.14 -9.88 22.31
N GLY A 293 -17.71 -9.00 23.21
CA GLY A 293 -16.55 -9.19 24.08
C GLY A 293 -15.18 -9.17 23.36
N ALA A 294 -15.10 -8.72 22.11
CA ALA A 294 -13.83 -8.54 21.41
C ALA A 294 -13.02 -7.38 22.00
N ASP A 295 -11.70 -7.56 22.10
CA ASP A 295 -10.78 -6.54 22.62
C ASP A 295 -10.33 -5.57 21.55
N VAL A 296 -10.26 -6.01 20.31
CA VAL A 296 -9.76 -5.23 19.17
C VAL A 296 -10.70 -5.41 17.98
N PHE A 297 -11.14 -4.30 17.40
CA PHE A 297 -11.75 -4.25 16.07
C PHE A 297 -10.76 -3.68 15.06
N ILE A 298 -10.64 -4.33 13.91
CA ILE A 298 -9.83 -3.88 12.78
C ILE A 298 -10.69 -3.92 11.53
N GLY A 299 -11.01 -2.75 10.97
CA GLY A 299 -11.83 -2.60 9.76
C GLY A 299 -10.97 -2.34 8.53
N VAL A 300 -11.11 -3.18 7.50
CA VAL A 300 -10.40 -3.08 6.19
C VAL A 300 -11.29 -3.50 5.01
N SER A 301 -12.60 -3.38 5.15
CA SER A 301 -13.53 -3.88 4.13
C SER A 301 -14.54 -2.86 3.62
N GLY A 302 -14.60 -1.70 4.23
CA GLY A 302 -15.72 -0.76 4.08
C GLY A 302 -17.03 -1.29 4.69
N GLY A 303 -18.08 -0.51 4.54
CA GLY A 303 -19.35 -0.76 5.22
C GLY A 303 -19.41 -0.09 6.59
N THR A 304 -20.55 -0.21 7.27
CA THR A 304 -20.77 0.44 8.57
C THR A 304 -21.08 -0.62 9.63
N VAL A 305 -20.44 -0.49 10.79
CA VAL A 305 -20.73 -1.32 11.98
C VAL A 305 -21.72 -0.55 12.86
N PRO A 306 -22.87 -1.13 13.21
CA PRO A 306 -23.84 -0.48 14.09
C PRO A 306 -23.27 -0.21 15.49
N GLU A 307 -23.65 0.92 16.10
CA GLU A 307 -23.17 1.30 17.44
C GLU A 307 -23.53 0.25 18.50
N GLU A 308 -24.69 -0.40 18.35
CA GLU A 308 -25.14 -1.47 19.24
C GLU A 308 -24.15 -2.66 19.26
N ALA A 309 -23.55 -2.98 18.11
CA ALA A 309 -22.52 -4.02 18.03
C ALA A 309 -21.21 -3.56 18.69
N VAL A 310 -20.81 -2.31 18.45
CA VAL A 310 -19.63 -1.71 19.12
C VAL A 310 -19.78 -1.72 20.65
N ALA A 311 -20.98 -1.43 21.15
CA ALA A 311 -21.28 -1.43 22.58
C ALA A 311 -21.15 -2.82 23.25
N THR A 312 -21.13 -3.91 22.45
CA THR A 312 -20.93 -5.28 22.97
C THR A 312 -19.47 -5.66 23.15
N MET A 313 -18.53 -4.87 22.63
CA MET A 313 -17.11 -5.11 22.74
C MET A 313 -16.62 -5.04 24.21
N ALA A 314 -15.43 -5.54 24.45
CA ALA A 314 -14.80 -5.46 25.77
C ALA A 314 -14.61 -3.99 26.18
N LYS A 315 -14.76 -3.73 27.49
CA LYS A 315 -14.55 -2.38 28.03
C LYS A 315 -13.11 -1.92 27.80
N GLY A 316 -12.95 -0.73 27.23
CA GLY A 316 -11.65 -0.18 26.89
C GLY A 316 -10.98 -0.94 25.72
N CYS A 317 -11.78 -1.42 24.78
CA CYS A 317 -11.32 -2.03 23.53
C CYS A 317 -10.47 -1.07 22.68
N PHE A 318 -9.88 -1.58 21.63
CA PHE A 318 -9.18 -0.80 20.63
C PHE A 318 -9.97 -0.87 19.31
N ILE A 319 -10.16 0.27 18.65
CA ILE A 319 -10.93 0.35 17.39
C ILE A 319 -10.06 0.99 16.33
N PHE A 320 -9.68 0.19 15.34
CA PHE A 320 -8.90 0.59 14.15
C PHE A 320 -9.81 0.48 12.92
N ALA A 321 -10.57 1.54 12.63
CA ALA A 321 -11.49 1.60 11.50
C ALA A 321 -10.80 2.26 10.30
N MET A 322 -10.16 1.43 9.45
CA MET A 322 -9.17 1.89 8.48
C MET A 322 -9.70 2.04 7.05
N ALA A 323 -10.97 1.74 6.80
CA ALA A 323 -11.55 1.92 5.47
C ALA A 323 -11.58 3.40 5.05
N ASN A 324 -11.30 3.63 3.77
CA ASN A 324 -11.37 4.94 3.12
C ASN A 324 -12.40 4.90 1.97
N PRO A 325 -13.14 6.00 1.72
CA PRO A 325 -13.10 7.30 2.44
C PRO A 325 -13.88 7.30 3.76
N THR A 326 -14.74 6.30 4.01
CA THR A 326 -15.61 6.23 5.19
C THR A 326 -15.16 5.11 6.12
N PRO A 327 -14.73 5.42 7.37
CA PRO A 327 -14.39 4.40 8.37
C PRO A 327 -15.61 3.55 8.73
N GLU A 328 -15.41 2.27 9.02
CA GLU A 328 -16.48 1.33 9.39
C GLU A 328 -17.21 1.73 10.69
N ILE A 329 -16.49 2.40 11.59
CA ILE A 329 -17.00 2.97 12.84
C ILE A 329 -16.52 4.42 12.87
N HIS A 330 -17.48 5.36 12.93
CA HIS A 330 -17.11 6.77 13.01
C HIS A 330 -16.33 7.04 14.30
N PRO A 331 -15.23 7.82 14.28
CA PRO A 331 -14.40 8.08 15.45
C PRO A 331 -15.17 8.60 16.67
N GLU A 332 -16.17 9.45 16.48
CA GLU A 332 -17.02 9.95 17.56
C GLU A 332 -17.79 8.83 18.28
N VAL A 333 -18.22 7.81 17.55
CA VAL A 333 -18.85 6.62 18.13
C VAL A 333 -17.80 5.77 18.84
N ALA A 334 -16.67 5.51 18.16
CA ALA A 334 -15.59 4.69 18.69
C ALA A 334 -15.07 5.20 20.05
N HIS A 335 -14.88 6.51 20.21
CA HIS A 335 -14.37 7.14 21.43
C HIS A 335 -15.28 6.95 22.67
N ARG A 336 -16.55 6.57 22.47
CA ARG A 336 -17.45 6.29 23.62
C ARG A 336 -17.12 4.96 24.30
N TYR A 337 -16.47 4.04 23.59
CA TYR A 337 -16.25 2.65 24.02
C TYR A 337 -14.77 2.27 24.10
N ALA A 338 -13.95 2.82 23.21
CA ALA A 338 -12.56 2.42 23.04
C ALA A 338 -11.59 3.25 23.89
N ALA A 339 -10.54 2.61 24.36
CA ALA A 339 -9.40 3.28 24.98
C ALA A 339 -8.44 3.89 23.94
N VAL A 340 -8.39 3.32 22.74
CA VAL A 340 -7.60 3.81 21.61
C VAL A 340 -8.42 3.71 20.33
N VAL A 341 -8.45 4.78 19.57
CA VAL A 341 -9.10 4.85 18.25
C VAL A 341 -8.05 5.24 17.21
N ALA A 342 -8.04 4.53 16.08
CA ALA A 342 -7.22 4.83 14.92
C ALA A 342 -8.03 4.69 13.63
N THR A 343 -7.65 5.43 12.59
CA THR A 343 -8.33 5.39 11.29
C THR A 343 -7.32 5.38 10.14
N GLY A 344 -7.79 5.15 8.91
CA GLY A 344 -6.99 5.36 7.70
C GLY A 344 -6.91 6.83 7.24
N ARG A 345 -7.67 7.73 7.88
CA ARG A 345 -7.83 9.13 7.44
C ARG A 345 -6.81 10.05 8.12
N SER A 346 -6.34 11.03 7.37
CA SER A 346 -5.36 12.02 7.84
C SER A 346 -5.96 13.16 8.69
N ASP A 347 -7.28 13.29 8.72
CA ASP A 347 -8.00 14.32 9.47
C ASP A 347 -8.38 13.88 10.91
N PHE A 348 -7.96 12.66 11.32
CA PHE A 348 -8.12 12.16 12.69
C PHE A 348 -6.77 11.76 13.29
N PRO A 349 -6.65 11.74 14.63
CA PRO A 349 -5.47 11.19 15.32
C PRO A 349 -5.22 9.72 14.96
N ASN A 350 -3.98 9.26 15.14
CA ASN A 350 -3.57 7.87 14.89
C ASN A 350 -3.88 7.41 13.46
N GLN A 351 -3.44 8.15 12.45
CA GLN A 351 -3.59 7.73 11.07
C GLN A 351 -2.76 6.48 10.80
N ILE A 352 -3.43 5.34 10.55
CA ILE A 352 -2.80 4.11 10.07
C ILE A 352 -2.65 4.21 8.56
N ASN A 353 -1.42 4.47 8.12
CA ASN A 353 -1.08 4.66 6.71
C ASN A 353 0.19 3.85 6.38
N ASN A 354 0.13 3.02 5.34
CA ASN A 354 1.24 2.18 4.90
C ASN A 354 2.51 2.95 4.50
N VAL A 355 2.41 4.25 4.21
CA VAL A 355 3.57 5.13 3.99
C VAL A 355 4.56 5.14 5.17
N LEU A 356 4.10 4.84 6.37
CA LEU A 356 4.96 4.68 7.55
C LEU A 356 5.85 3.42 7.48
N ALA A 357 5.52 2.44 6.63
CA ALA A 357 6.19 1.15 6.57
C ALA A 357 7.03 0.97 5.31
N PHE A 358 6.40 0.98 4.12
CA PHE A 358 7.03 0.49 2.90
C PHE A 358 8.30 1.23 2.49
N PRO A 359 8.42 2.57 2.62
CA PRO A 359 9.64 3.26 2.19
C PRO A 359 10.85 2.83 3.02
N GLY A 360 10.67 2.75 4.34
CA GLY A 360 11.72 2.28 5.26
C GLY A 360 12.05 0.81 5.08
N ILE A 361 11.04 -0.04 4.84
CA ILE A 361 11.25 -1.49 4.60
C ILE A 361 12.10 -1.70 3.35
N PHE A 362 11.75 -1.07 2.23
CA PHE A 362 12.56 -1.20 1.00
C PHE A 362 13.93 -0.56 1.14
N SER A 363 14.02 0.62 1.77
CA SER A 363 15.31 1.26 2.04
C SER A 363 16.26 0.33 2.81
N GLY A 364 15.78 -0.29 3.90
CA GLY A 364 16.56 -1.24 4.69
C GLY A 364 16.91 -2.52 3.93
N ALA A 365 15.98 -3.08 3.19
CA ALA A 365 16.22 -4.29 2.39
C ALA A 365 17.24 -4.06 1.26
N LEU A 366 17.13 -2.93 0.54
CA LEU A 366 18.06 -2.56 -0.53
C LEU A 366 19.47 -2.25 0.00
N GLN A 367 19.56 -1.58 1.15
CA GLN A 367 20.84 -1.24 1.78
C GLN A 367 21.71 -2.48 2.03
N VAL A 368 21.10 -3.60 2.39
CA VAL A 368 21.80 -4.85 2.66
C VAL A 368 21.71 -5.86 1.52
N ARG A 369 21.16 -5.46 0.37
CA ARG A 369 20.90 -6.33 -0.78
C ARG A 369 20.16 -7.60 -0.35
N ALA A 370 19.10 -7.46 0.44
CA ALA A 370 18.32 -8.60 0.92
C ALA A 370 17.75 -9.40 -0.27
N SER A 371 17.75 -10.72 -0.16
CA SER A 371 17.18 -11.60 -1.19
C SER A 371 15.65 -11.62 -1.17
N ARG A 372 15.07 -11.26 -0.03
CA ARG A 372 13.60 -11.23 0.20
C ARG A 372 13.30 -10.40 1.44
N ILE A 373 12.02 -10.04 1.61
CA ILE A 373 11.50 -9.48 2.86
C ILE A 373 10.82 -10.62 3.63
N THR A 374 11.29 -10.88 4.85
CA THR A 374 10.80 -11.97 5.71
C THR A 374 9.73 -11.50 6.68
N GLU A 375 9.03 -12.43 7.33
CA GLU A 375 8.09 -12.07 8.40
C GLU A 375 8.80 -11.40 9.59
N GLY A 376 10.00 -11.88 9.96
CA GLY A 376 10.81 -11.24 11.02
C GLY A 376 11.21 -9.81 10.67
N MET A 377 11.55 -9.52 9.41
CA MET A 377 11.83 -8.14 8.97
C MET A 377 10.59 -7.25 9.08
N LYS A 378 9.38 -7.76 8.78
CA LYS A 378 8.11 -7.03 8.92
C LYS A 378 7.77 -6.76 10.40
N ILE A 379 7.98 -7.72 11.27
CA ILE A 379 7.81 -7.56 12.72
C ILE A 379 8.81 -6.54 13.27
N ALA A 380 10.08 -6.63 12.88
CA ALA A 380 11.10 -5.66 13.27
C ALA A 380 10.75 -4.23 12.81
N ALA A 381 10.21 -4.09 11.60
CA ALA A 381 9.70 -2.81 11.10
C ALA A 381 8.56 -2.26 11.98
N ALA A 382 7.60 -3.11 12.35
CA ALA A 382 6.48 -2.71 13.22
C ALA A 382 6.96 -2.29 14.61
N GLU A 383 7.92 -3.00 15.20
CA GLU A 383 8.47 -2.66 16.50
C GLU A 383 9.30 -1.37 16.49
N ALA A 384 10.10 -1.16 15.44
CA ALA A 384 10.84 0.08 15.26
C ALA A 384 9.90 1.27 15.07
N LEU A 385 8.83 1.10 14.28
CA LEU A 385 7.82 2.11 14.08
C LEU A 385 7.08 2.46 15.38
N ALA A 386 6.71 1.46 16.18
CA ALA A 386 6.09 1.66 17.48
C ALA A 386 6.99 2.44 18.45
N ALA A 387 8.30 2.18 18.42
CA ALA A 387 9.27 2.83 19.31
C ALA A 387 9.47 4.32 19.00
N VAL A 388 9.14 4.80 17.79
CA VAL A 388 9.32 6.22 17.42
C VAL A 388 8.58 7.16 18.36
N VAL A 389 7.41 6.76 18.87
CA VAL A 389 6.57 7.58 19.75
C VAL A 389 6.78 7.32 21.25
N ASP A 390 7.85 6.63 21.66
CA ASP A 390 8.07 6.23 23.07
C ASP A 390 7.98 7.39 24.06
N GLY A 391 8.45 8.57 23.70
CA GLY A 391 8.38 9.78 24.53
C GLY A 391 7.05 10.53 24.47
N GLU A 392 6.16 10.18 23.54
CA GLU A 392 4.93 10.91 23.20
C GLU A 392 3.67 10.02 23.33
N LEU A 393 3.84 8.76 23.75
CA LEU A 393 2.79 7.75 23.77
C LEU A 393 1.56 8.20 24.56
N SER A 394 0.43 8.26 23.88
CA SER A 394 -0.88 8.63 24.42
C SER A 394 -2.01 7.97 23.63
N ALA A 395 -3.26 8.12 24.06
CA ALA A 395 -4.41 7.58 23.33
C ALA A 395 -4.55 8.17 21.91
N ASP A 396 -4.10 9.41 21.73
CA ASP A 396 -4.12 10.13 20.44
C ASP A 396 -2.79 10.08 19.70
N CYS A 397 -1.79 9.36 20.24
CA CYS A 397 -0.46 9.19 19.62
C CYS A 397 0.07 7.77 19.89
N VAL A 398 -0.56 6.75 19.27
CA VAL A 398 -0.08 5.36 19.27
C VAL A 398 0.72 5.02 18.01
N ILE A 399 0.72 5.90 17.03
CA ILE A 399 1.48 5.79 15.78
C ILE A 399 2.03 7.17 15.41
N PRO A 400 3.28 7.29 14.89
CA PRO A 400 3.81 8.59 14.50
C PRO A 400 3.11 9.17 13.28
N SER A 401 3.26 10.47 13.08
CA SER A 401 2.86 11.13 11.84
C SER A 401 3.66 10.59 10.65
N PRO A 402 3.07 10.47 9.45
CA PRO A 402 3.82 10.17 8.23
C PRO A 402 4.96 11.15 7.93
N PHE A 403 4.89 12.37 8.45
CA PHE A 403 5.90 13.41 8.26
C PHE A 403 6.97 13.43 9.36
N ASP A 404 6.98 12.46 10.27
CA ASP A 404 8.02 12.34 11.27
C ASP A 404 9.30 11.77 10.64
N GLU A 405 10.33 12.60 10.54
CA GLU A 405 11.60 12.27 9.88
C GLU A 405 12.35 11.08 10.54
N ARG A 406 11.99 10.74 11.77
CA ARG A 406 12.58 9.59 12.50
C ARG A 406 12.13 8.24 11.94
N VAL A 407 10.94 8.16 11.33
CA VAL A 407 10.28 6.92 10.93
C VAL A 407 11.10 6.12 9.93
N ALA A 408 11.42 6.72 8.79
CA ALA A 408 12.08 5.99 7.71
C ALA A 408 13.44 5.42 8.12
N SER A 409 14.23 6.19 8.88
CA SER A 409 15.55 5.76 9.38
C SER A 409 15.44 4.64 10.41
N ALA A 410 14.47 4.73 11.33
CA ALA A 410 14.25 3.70 12.36
C ALA A 410 13.83 2.37 11.73
N VAL A 411 12.83 2.42 10.83
CA VAL A 411 12.33 1.23 10.11
C VAL A 411 13.43 0.62 9.25
N SER A 412 14.16 1.44 8.46
CA SER A 412 15.24 0.97 7.60
C SER A 412 16.34 0.26 8.39
N ALA A 413 16.77 0.83 9.51
CA ALA A 413 17.81 0.24 10.36
C ALA A 413 17.38 -1.11 10.95
N ALA A 414 16.13 -1.20 11.44
CA ALA A 414 15.58 -2.43 12.01
C ALA A 414 15.45 -3.54 10.97
N VAL A 415 14.93 -3.21 9.79
CA VAL A 415 14.80 -4.14 8.67
C VAL A 415 16.17 -4.66 8.21
N ALA A 416 17.15 -3.78 8.06
CA ALA A 416 18.52 -4.18 7.70
C ALA A 416 19.16 -5.09 8.76
N ALA A 417 18.94 -4.81 10.04
CA ALA A 417 19.44 -5.65 11.14
C ALA A 417 18.78 -7.03 11.14
N ALA A 418 17.46 -7.09 10.97
CA ALA A 418 16.71 -8.35 10.88
C ALA A 418 17.14 -9.17 9.66
N ALA A 419 17.32 -8.55 8.51
CA ALA A 419 17.80 -9.24 7.30
C ALA A 419 19.17 -9.89 7.49
N ARG A 420 20.09 -9.23 8.21
CA ARG A 420 21.39 -9.80 8.55
C ARG A 420 21.27 -10.97 9.54
N ALA A 421 20.43 -10.80 10.58
CA ALA A 421 20.22 -11.83 11.60
C ALA A 421 19.60 -13.11 11.00
N GLU A 422 18.73 -12.97 10.01
CA GLU A 422 18.07 -14.08 9.33
C GLU A 422 18.87 -14.64 8.13
N GLY A 423 20.04 -14.08 7.83
CA GLY A 423 20.91 -14.58 6.78
C GLY A 423 20.38 -14.34 5.36
N VAL A 424 19.49 -13.36 5.17
CA VAL A 424 18.99 -12.99 3.85
C VAL A 424 19.68 -11.77 3.26
N ALA A 425 20.53 -11.09 4.02
CA ALA A 425 21.39 -10.00 3.56
C ALA A 425 22.59 -10.53 2.74
N ARG A 426 23.00 -9.78 1.72
CA ARG A 426 24.13 -10.09 0.85
C ARG A 426 25.26 -9.04 0.92
N ARG A 427 25.08 -8.02 1.77
CA ARG A 427 26.05 -6.95 2.02
C ARG A 427 26.10 -6.58 3.50
#